data_a0f1d555332a6acb73165bb80431dc78
#
_entry.id   a0f1d555332a6acb73165bb80431dc78
#
_cell.length_a   1.000
_cell.length_b   1.000
_cell.length_c   1.000
_cell.angle_alpha   90.00
_cell.angle_beta   90.00
_cell.angle_gamma   90.00
#
_symmetry.space_group_name_H-M   'P 1'
#
loop_
_entity.id
_entity.type
_entity.pdbx_description
1 polymer ?
#
loop_
_entity_poly.entity_id
_entity_poly.type
_entity_poly.pdbx_seq_one_letter_code
_entity_poly.pdbx_strand_id
1 'polypeptide(L)'
;MSNIKLNDDLINDIKRWVRENGLIECGGATLISLCRHFGISDRTFQRWMKRKDFAEAIADAKKFFADNLERDIVQSLAKSAKGYNYVKRKTEYTSDKNGNPVIKKQTTEDVDVQPNVGAAIFLLTNIAPERWQNKIQQQADIQGSLALDVKVVNDKTPAIATSENEVDA
;
A
#
# COMPACT_ATOMS: atom_id res chain seq x y z
N MET A 1 -18.28 -26.39 -20.22
CA MET A 1 -17.45 -25.95 -19.08
C MET A 1 -17.05 -27.20 -18.33
N SER A 2 -15.75 -27.50 -18.24
CA SER A 2 -15.25 -28.68 -17.54
C SER A 2 -15.57 -28.56 -16.04
N ASN A 3 -16.10 -29.64 -15.47
CA ASN A 3 -16.47 -29.69 -14.05
C ASN A 3 -15.18 -29.97 -13.25
N ILE A 4 -14.34 -28.96 -13.09
CA ILE A 4 -13.09 -29.06 -12.34
C ILE A 4 -13.42 -29.32 -10.87
N LYS A 5 -12.97 -30.47 -10.34
CA LYS A 5 -13.13 -30.81 -8.93
C LYS A 5 -11.96 -30.22 -8.14
N LEU A 6 -12.27 -29.63 -7.00
CA LEU A 6 -11.25 -29.13 -6.07
C LEU A 6 -10.61 -30.33 -5.36
N ASN A 7 -9.31 -30.48 -5.52
CA ASN A 7 -8.45 -31.46 -4.83
C ASN A 7 -7.27 -30.70 -4.20
N ASP A 8 -6.48 -31.39 -3.39
CA ASP A 8 -5.36 -30.81 -2.65
C ASP A 8 -4.28 -30.23 -3.57
N ASP A 9 -4.01 -30.87 -4.71
CA ASP A 9 -3.03 -30.38 -5.69
C ASP A 9 -3.48 -29.04 -6.26
N LEU A 10 -4.74 -28.92 -6.65
CA LEU A 10 -5.31 -27.69 -7.19
C LEU A 10 -5.35 -26.57 -6.13
N ILE A 11 -5.65 -26.92 -4.86
CA ILE A 11 -5.58 -25.97 -3.74
C ILE A 11 -4.15 -25.42 -3.62
N ASN A 12 -3.14 -26.29 -3.66
CA ASN A 12 -1.73 -25.90 -3.57
C ASN A 12 -1.30 -25.06 -4.77
N ASP A 13 -1.74 -25.37 -5.97
CA ASP A 13 -1.42 -24.59 -7.16
C ASP A 13 -2.05 -23.20 -7.13
N ILE A 14 -3.33 -23.10 -6.71
CA ILE A 14 -3.99 -21.80 -6.53
C ILE A 14 -3.31 -21.01 -5.41
N LYS A 15 -2.98 -21.65 -4.28
CA LYS A 15 -2.23 -21.03 -3.18
C LYS A 15 -0.90 -20.47 -3.66
N ARG A 16 -0.13 -21.24 -4.44
CA ARG A 16 1.15 -20.79 -5.02
C ARG A 16 0.95 -19.57 -5.91
N TRP A 17 -0.01 -19.64 -6.82
CA TRP A 17 -0.31 -18.54 -7.72
C TRP A 17 -0.69 -17.26 -6.97
N VAL A 18 -1.52 -17.37 -5.92
CA VAL A 18 -1.90 -16.21 -5.08
C VAL A 18 -0.71 -15.67 -4.29
N ARG A 19 0.21 -16.51 -3.85
CA ARG A 19 1.46 -16.06 -3.19
C ARG A 19 2.37 -15.26 -4.12
N GLU A 20 2.36 -15.58 -5.41
CA GLU A 20 3.21 -14.93 -6.42
C GLU A 20 2.55 -13.67 -6.98
N ASN A 21 1.25 -13.69 -7.22
CA ASN A 21 0.54 -12.63 -7.93
C ASN A 21 -0.34 -11.76 -7.03
N GLY A 22 -0.62 -12.20 -5.81
CA GLY A 22 -1.56 -11.57 -4.91
C GLY A 22 -3.01 -11.61 -5.40
N LEU A 23 -3.88 -10.94 -4.68
CA LEU A 23 -5.22 -10.57 -5.13
C LEU A 23 -5.41 -9.06 -4.96
N ILE A 24 -6.41 -8.49 -5.65
CA ILE A 24 -6.62 -7.04 -5.74
C ILE A 24 -6.74 -6.35 -4.37
N GLU A 25 -7.30 -7.04 -3.38
CA GLU A 25 -7.42 -6.58 -1.99
C GLU A 25 -6.05 -6.31 -1.32
N CYS A 26 -5.00 -6.98 -1.82
CA CYS A 26 -3.63 -6.84 -1.33
C CYS A 26 -2.72 -6.12 -2.36
N GLY A 27 -3.29 -5.45 -3.36
CA GLY A 27 -2.53 -4.78 -4.42
C GLY A 27 -2.03 -5.72 -5.54
N GLY A 28 -2.57 -6.94 -5.61
CA GLY A 28 -2.21 -7.95 -6.60
C GLY A 28 -3.17 -8.04 -7.79
N ALA A 29 -3.22 -9.23 -8.40
CA ALA A 29 -4.02 -9.56 -9.56
C ALA A 29 -5.52 -9.56 -9.28
N THR A 30 -6.33 -9.41 -10.32
CA THR A 30 -7.79 -9.51 -10.20
C THR A 30 -8.24 -10.97 -10.07
N LEU A 31 -9.39 -11.20 -9.43
CA LEU A 31 -10.02 -12.52 -9.37
C LEU A 31 -10.31 -13.08 -10.77
N ILE A 32 -10.63 -12.21 -11.73
CA ILE A 32 -10.84 -12.61 -13.13
C ILE A 32 -9.56 -13.21 -13.72
N SER A 33 -8.39 -12.64 -13.41
CA SER A 33 -7.10 -13.17 -13.87
C SER A 33 -6.83 -14.57 -13.30
N LEU A 34 -7.09 -14.76 -12.00
CA LEU A 34 -6.99 -16.07 -11.35
C LEU A 34 -7.95 -17.08 -11.99
N CYS A 35 -9.22 -16.72 -12.11
CA CYS A 35 -10.23 -17.58 -12.69
C CYS A 35 -9.89 -18.00 -14.13
N ARG A 36 -9.36 -17.07 -14.92
CA ARG A 36 -8.91 -17.35 -16.31
C ARG A 36 -7.70 -18.28 -16.31
N HIS A 37 -6.75 -18.07 -15.41
CA HIS A 37 -5.54 -18.91 -15.33
C HIS A 37 -5.87 -20.39 -15.02
N PHE A 38 -6.80 -20.63 -14.11
CA PHE A 38 -7.20 -21.98 -13.71
C PHE A 38 -8.40 -22.53 -14.48
N GLY A 39 -8.94 -21.82 -15.47
CA GLY A 39 -10.10 -22.26 -16.27
C GLY A 39 -11.38 -22.43 -15.46
N ILE A 40 -11.54 -21.70 -14.36
CA ILE A 40 -12.70 -21.76 -13.48
C ILE A 40 -13.56 -20.50 -13.61
N SER A 41 -14.82 -20.57 -13.18
CA SER A 41 -15.68 -19.39 -13.08
C SER A 41 -15.56 -18.74 -11.69
N ASP A 42 -15.87 -17.46 -11.60
CA ASP A 42 -15.98 -16.74 -10.32
C ASP A 42 -16.94 -17.46 -9.35
N ARG A 43 -18.12 -17.90 -9.85
CA ARG A 43 -19.08 -18.69 -9.07
C ARG A 43 -18.47 -19.98 -8.51
N THR A 44 -17.57 -20.62 -9.26
CA THR A 44 -16.85 -21.82 -8.77
C THR A 44 -15.89 -21.46 -7.67
N PHE A 45 -15.12 -20.39 -7.85
CA PHE A 45 -14.20 -19.88 -6.83
C PHE A 45 -14.96 -19.52 -5.54
N GLN A 46 -16.05 -18.76 -5.63
CA GLN A 46 -16.87 -18.38 -4.47
C GLN A 46 -17.48 -19.60 -3.76
N ARG A 47 -17.86 -20.64 -4.51
CA ARG A 47 -18.30 -21.90 -3.92
C ARG A 47 -17.18 -22.60 -3.14
N TRP A 48 -15.96 -22.59 -3.67
CA TRP A 48 -14.79 -23.18 -2.99
C TRP A 48 -14.38 -22.37 -1.75
N MET A 49 -14.52 -21.05 -1.77
CA MET A 49 -14.30 -20.21 -0.60
C MET A 49 -15.20 -20.53 0.61
N LYS A 50 -16.30 -21.27 0.42
CA LYS A 50 -17.11 -21.76 1.52
C LYS A 50 -16.50 -22.98 2.23
N ARG A 51 -15.51 -23.62 1.64
CA ARG A 51 -14.74 -24.71 2.27
C ARG A 51 -13.64 -24.09 3.13
N LYS A 52 -13.56 -24.55 4.36
CA LYS A 52 -12.61 -24.02 5.36
C LYS A 52 -11.17 -24.18 4.91
N ASP A 53 -10.79 -25.37 4.42
CA ASP A 53 -9.46 -25.70 3.94
C ASP A 53 -8.99 -24.77 2.81
N PHE A 54 -9.86 -24.52 1.83
CA PHE A 54 -9.56 -23.63 0.73
C PHE A 54 -9.50 -22.17 1.17
N ALA A 55 -10.45 -21.71 1.99
CA ALA A 55 -10.48 -20.34 2.49
C ALA A 55 -9.23 -20.01 3.32
N GLU A 56 -8.79 -20.93 4.20
CA GLU A 56 -7.57 -20.80 4.98
C GLU A 56 -6.32 -20.75 4.07
N ALA A 57 -6.25 -21.63 3.06
CA ALA A 57 -5.14 -21.63 2.10
C ALA A 57 -5.02 -20.31 1.33
N ILE A 58 -6.16 -19.72 0.92
CA ILE A 58 -6.19 -18.42 0.24
C ILE A 58 -5.83 -17.28 1.19
N ALA A 59 -6.33 -17.30 2.44
CA ALA A 59 -6.00 -16.29 3.45
C ALA A 59 -4.50 -16.28 3.76
N ASP A 60 -3.88 -17.45 3.96
CA ASP A 60 -2.44 -17.59 4.14
C ASP A 60 -1.64 -17.06 2.95
N ALA A 61 -2.10 -17.37 1.73
CA ALA A 61 -1.43 -16.92 0.52
C ALA A 61 -1.49 -15.40 0.35
N LYS A 62 -2.64 -14.78 0.62
CA LYS A 62 -2.83 -13.32 0.61
C LYS A 62 -1.92 -12.65 1.64
N LYS A 63 -1.88 -13.18 2.86
CA LYS A 63 -1.00 -12.65 3.91
C LYS A 63 0.45 -12.71 3.49
N PHE A 64 0.91 -13.86 2.97
CA PHE A 64 2.30 -14.01 2.51
C PHE A 64 2.66 -13.00 1.41
N PHE A 65 1.75 -12.76 0.45
CA PHE A 65 1.95 -11.77 -0.60
C PHE A 65 2.03 -10.35 -0.01
N ALA A 66 1.12 -9.99 0.89
CA ALA A 66 1.10 -8.67 1.54
C ALA A 66 2.38 -8.41 2.34
N ASP A 67 2.84 -9.39 3.14
CA ASP A 67 4.07 -9.31 3.93
C ASP A 67 5.31 -9.13 3.04
N ASN A 68 5.34 -9.79 1.88
CA ASN A 68 6.43 -9.63 0.91
C ASN A 68 6.39 -8.26 0.23
N LEU A 69 5.20 -7.82 -0.21
CA LEU A 69 5.02 -6.51 -0.85
C LEU A 69 5.42 -5.38 0.10
N GLU A 70 5.00 -5.46 1.36
CA GLU A 70 5.38 -4.49 2.39
C GLU A 70 6.91 -4.42 2.54
N ARG A 71 7.58 -5.57 2.66
CA ARG A 71 9.03 -5.66 2.77
C ARG A 71 9.73 -5.03 1.57
N ASP A 72 9.27 -5.33 0.35
CA ASP A 72 9.85 -4.82 -0.88
C ASP A 72 9.67 -3.29 -0.99
N ILE A 73 8.52 -2.77 -0.57
CA ILE A 73 8.25 -1.33 -0.52
C ILE A 73 9.16 -0.66 0.50
N VAL A 74 9.28 -1.21 1.72
CA VAL A 74 10.17 -0.66 2.76
C VAL A 74 11.63 -0.67 2.31
N GLN A 75 12.09 -1.74 1.66
CA GLN A 75 13.44 -1.80 1.09
C GLN A 75 13.66 -0.75 0.00
N SER A 76 12.69 -0.58 -0.90
CA SER A 76 12.76 0.42 -1.97
C SER A 76 12.77 1.84 -1.40
N LEU A 77 11.96 2.10 -0.37
CA LEU A 77 11.92 3.36 0.33
C LEU A 77 13.26 3.64 1.06
N ALA A 78 13.83 2.64 1.73
CA ALA A 78 15.12 2.74 2.39
C ALA A 78 16.26 3.00 1.37
N LYS A 79 16.20 2.37 0.20
CA LYS A 79 17.14 2.62 -0.89
C LYS A 79 17.01 4.05 -1.40
N SER A 80 15.80 4.54 -1.59
CA SER A 80 15.55 5.94 -1.99
C SER A 80 16.01 6.93 -0.95
N ALA A 81 15.78 6.65 0.34
CA ALA A 81 16.22 7.50 1.44
C ALA A 81 17.74 7.68 1.51
N LYS A 82 18.49 6.62 1.20
CA LYS A 82 19.98 6.64 1.20
C LYS A 82 20.59 7.20 -0.08
N GLY A 83 19.81 7.28 -1.16
CA GLY A 83 20.34 7.45 -2.50
C GLY A 83 20.98 6.17 -3.04
N TYR A 84 21.22 6.12 -4.34
CA TYR A 84 21.85 4.97 -5.00
C TYR A 84 22.37 5.32 -6.38
N ASN A 85 23.32 4.51 -6.85
CA ASN A 85 23.86 4.62 -8.19
C ASN A 85 23.33 3.50 -9.07
N TYR A 86 23.11 3.80 -10.33
CA TYR A 86 22.79 2.79 -11.32
C TYR A 86 23.38 3.11 -12.67
N VAL A 87 23.61 2.07 -13.47
CA VAL A 87 24.16 2.18 -14.83
C VAL A 87 23.00 2.20 -15.83
N LYS A 88 22.81 3.34 -16.49
CA LYS A 88 21.86 3.49 -17.58
C LYS A 88 22.51 3.08 -18.89
N ARG A 89 21.96 2.05 -19.54
CA ARG A 89 22.42 1.60 -20.85
C ARG A 89 21.39 1.96 -21.92
N LYS A 90 21.83 2.74 -22.91
CA LYS A 90 21.04 3.08 -24.10
C LYS A 90 21.62 2.36 -25.29
N THR A 91 20.81 1.54 -25.99
CA THR A 91 21.20 0.83 -27.20
C THR A 91 20.35 1.33 -28.36
N GLU A 92 21.00 1.83 -29.40
CA GLU A 92 20.37 2.25 -30.64
C GLU A 92 20.60 1.15 -31.68
N TYR A 93 19.52 0.75 -32.35
CA TYR A 93 19.57 -0.27 -33.39
C TYR A 93 19.41 0.38 -34.77
N THR A 94 20.01 -0.26 -35.77
CA THR A 94 19.81 0.02 -37.20
C THR A 94 19.53 -1.29 -37.91
N SER A 95 19.00 -1.26 -39.13
CA SER A 95 18.84 -2.44 -39.94
C SER A 95 20.06 -2.68 -40.83
N ASP A 96 20.50 -3.94 -40.94
CA ASP A 96 21.50 -4.37 -41.92
C ASP A 96 20.88 -4.44 -43.35
N LYS A 97 21.67 -4.84 -44.33
CA LYS A 97 21.23 -5.00 -45.72
C LYS A 97 20.14 -6.09 -45.92
N ASN A 98 19.97 -6.96 -44.94
CA ASN A 98 18.98 -8.05 -44.91
C ASN A 98 17.76 -7.71 -44.06
N GLY A 99 17.69 -6.49 -43.47
CA GLY A 99 16.59 -6.06 -42.61
C GLY A 99 16.71 -6.49 -41.14
N ASN A 100 17.81 -7.14 -40.74
CA ASN A 100 18.00 -7.60 -39.36
C ASN A 100 18.43 -6.43 -38.45
N PRO A 101 17.97 -6.35 -37.19
CA PRO A 101 18.40 -5.32 -36.25
C PRO A 101 19.85 -5.55 -35.82
N VAL A 102 20.72 -4.56 -36.04
CA VAL A 102 22.10 -4.51 -35.55
C VAL A 102 22.29 -3.32 -34.64
N ILE A 103 23.14 -3.47 -33.63
CA ILE A 103 23.46 -2.38 -32.71
C ILE A 103 24.27 -1.32 -33.46
N LYS A 104 23.70 -0.12 -33.60
CA LYS A 104 24.37 1.03 -34.17
C LYS A 104 25.27 1.73 -33.17
N LYS A 105 24.76 1.91 -31.94
CA LYS A 105 25.45 2.59 -30.86
C LYS A 105 24.98 2.06 -29.51
N GLN A 106 25.92 1.88 -28.60
CA GLN A 106 25.64 1.60 -27.20
C GLN A 106 26.34 2.65 -26.33
N THR A 107 25.56 3.31 -25.49
CA THR A 107 26.06 4.32 -24.55
C THR A 107 25.75 3.83 -23.14
N THR A 108 26.72 3.95 -22.25
CA THR A 108 26.61 3.62 -20.84
C THR A 108 26.88 4.90 -20.05
N GLU A 109 26.01 5.19 -19.09
CA GLU A 109 26.06 6.37 -18.24
C GLU A 109 25.84 5.94 -16.79
N ASP A 110 26.73 6.36 -15.89
CA ASP A 110 26.56 6.19 -14.46
C ASP A 110 25.65 7.31 -13.94
N VAL A 111 24.57 6.95 -13.29
CA VAL A 111 23.56 7.91 -12.78
C VAL A 111 23.50 7.82 -11.27
N ASP A 112 23.76 8.94 -10.61
CA ASP A 112 23.62 9.12 -9.17
C ASP A 112 22.23 9.63 -8.82
N VAL A 113 21.48 8.85 -8.03
CA VAL A 113 20.20 9.28 -7.47
C VAL A 113 20.46 9.81 -6.06
N GLN A 114 20.24 11.10 -5.88
CA GLN A 114 20.45 11.77 -4.60
C GLN A 114 19.53 11.23 -3.50
N PRO A 115 19.94 11.24 -2.23
CA PRO A 115 19.12 10.85 -1.10
C PRO A 115 17.80 11.61 -1.04
N ASN A 116 16.70 10.90 -0.80
CA ASN A 116 15.39 11.49 -0.62
C ASN A 116 15.13 11.79 0.85
N VAL A 117 15.18 13.08 1.22
CA VAL A 117 15.01 13.55 2.60
C VAL A 117 13.61 13.21 3.14
N GLY A 118 12.56 13.32 2.32
CA GLY A 118 11.20 12.96 2.72
C GLY A 118 11.06 11.48 3.09
N ALA A 119 11.63 10.59 2.26
CA ALA A 119 11.68 9.16 2.53
C ALA A 119 12.49 8.85 3.80
N ALA A 120 13.59 9.55 4.04
CA ALA A 120 14.40 9.39 5.25
C ALA A 120 13.63 9.82 6.52
N ILE A 121 12.97 10.96 6.50
CA ILE A 121 12.13 11.44 7.59
C ILE A 121 11.01 10.46 7.89
N PHE A 122 10.27 10.03 6.84
CA PHE A 122 9.19 9.06 6.98
C PHE A 122 9.66 7.78 7.66
N LEU A 123 10.75 7.18 7.19
CA LEU A 123 11.29 5.95 7.78
C LEU A 123 11.74 6.15 9.23
N LEU A 124 12.49 7.22 9.53
CA LEU A 124 13.01 7.48 10.85
C LEU A 124 11.90 7.72 11.89
N THR A 125 10.86 8.47 11.50
CA THR A 125 9.72 8.75 12.39
C THR A 125 8.84 7.53 12.65
N ASN A 126 8.80 6.55 11.72
CA ASN A 126 8.01 5.33 11.89
C ASN A 126 8.79 4.18 12.55
N ILE A 127 10.12 4.07 12.29
CA ILE A 127 10.95 2.99 12.85
C ILE A 127 11.40 3.30 14.27
N ALA A 128 11.72 4.57 14.57
CA ALA A 128 12.24 4.99 15.88
C ALA A 128 11.55 6.28 16.36
N PRO A 129 10.23 6.26 16.57
CA PRO A 129 9.44 7.44 16.95
C PRO A 129 9.90 8.08 18.26
N GLU A 130 10.50 7.30 19.18
CA GLU A 130 11.06 7.79 20.43
C GLU A 130 12.28 8.71 20.25
N ARG A 131 12.98 8.60 19.12
CA ARG A 131 14.17 9.41 18.80
C ARG A 131 13.93 10.45 17.73
N TRP A 132 12.99 10.17 16.81
CA TRP A 132 12.72 10.99 15.66
C TRP A 132 11.23 11.34 15.62
N GLN A 133 10.92 12.62 15.84
CA GLN A 133 9.54 13.12 15.85
C GLN A 133 9.38 14.23 14.81
N ASN A 134 8.24 14.24 14.13
CA ASN A 134 7.90 15.34 13.25
C ASN A 134 7.29 16.48 14.07
N LYS A 135 8.05 17.53 14.33
CA LYS A 135 7.61 18.70 15.13
C LYS A 135 6.35 19.37 14.59
N ILE A 136 6.09 19.29 13.27
CA ILE A 136 4.88 19.86 12.66
C ILE A 136 3.64 19.10 13.10
N GLN A 137 3.70 17.76 13.18
CA GLN A 137 2.57 16.96 13.68
C GLN A 137 2.29 17.22 15.16
N GLN A 138 3.33 17.38 15.98
CA GLN A 138 3.15 17.70 17.39
C GLN A 138 2.48 19.06 17.61
N GLN A 139 2.80 20.08 16.83
CA GLN A 139 2.14 21.39 16.92
C GLN A 139 0.67 21.32 16.49
N ALA A 140 0.33 20.53 15.47
CA ALA A 140 -1.06 20.34 15.05
C ALA A 140 -1.89 19.59 16.09
N ASP A 141 -1.33 18.57 16.70
CA ASP A 141 -1.98 17.79 17.76
C ASP A 141 -2.21 18.63 19.03
N ILE A 142 -1.23 19.44 19.44
CA ILE A 142 -1.36 20.34 20.59
C ILE A 142 -2.42 21.41 20.33
N GLN A 143 -2.47 21.99 19.15
CA GLN A 143 -3.48 22.97 18.80
C GLN A 143 -4.88 22.33 18.69
N GLY A 144 -4.98 21.11 18.17
CA GLY A 144 -6.24 20.36 18.10
C GLY A 144 -6.77 19.97 19.46
N SER A 145 -5.93 19.48 20.36
CA SER A 145 -6.31 19.10 21.72
C SER A 145 -6.65 20.30 22.61
N LEU A 146 -5.94 21.41 22.44
CA LEU A 146 -6.28 22.68 23.14
C LEU A 146 -7.60 23.28 22.69
N ALA A 147 -7.99 23.10 21.43
CA ALA A 147 -9.28 23.55 20.94
C ALA A 147 -10.45 22.71 21.47
N LEU A 148 -10.19 21.44 21.83
CA LEU A 148 -11.19 20.53 22.41
C LEU A 148 -11.37 20.73 23.94
N ASP A 149 -10.40 21.35 24.63
CA ASP A 149 -10.41 21.58 26.07
C ASP A 149 -11.00 22.97 26.46
N VAL A 150 -11.65 23.66 25.55
CA VAL A 150 -12.52 24.79 25.90
C VAL A 150 -13.72 24.21 26.62
N LYS A 151 -13.60 23.97 27.92
CA LYS A 151 -14.74 23.88 28.82
C LYS A 151 -15.55 25.16 28.64
N VAL A 152 -16.72 25.04 28.00
CA VAL A 152 -17.75 26.05 28.14
C VAL A 152 -18.10 26.05 29.63
N VAL A 153 -17.43 26.91 30.41
CA VAL A 153 -17.90 27.28 31.71
C VAL A 153 -19.22 27.99 31.40
N ASN A 154 -20.32 27.32 31.67
CA ASN A 154 -21.61 27.96 31.71
C ASN A 154 -21.49 29.03 32.83
N ASP A 155 -21.00 30.20 32.47
CA ASP A 155 -21.34 31.37 33.25
C ASP A 155 -22.86 31.40 33.26
N LYS A 156 -23.37 31.37 34.47
CA LYS A 156 -24.80 31.51 34.74
C LYS A 156 -25.30 32.63 33.83
N THR A 157 -26.03 32.27 32.80
CA THR A 157 -26.82 33.20 32.04
C THR A 157 -27.58 34.04 33.08
N PRO A 158 -27.39 35.37 33.15
CA PRO A 158 -28.21 36.17 34.05
C PRO A 158 -29.66 35.84 33.70
N ALA A 159 -30.45 35.56 34.69
CA ALA A 159 -31.85 35.25 34.49
C ALA A 159 -32.45 36.36 33.64
N ILE A 160 -32.98 35.99 32.47
CA ILE A 160 -33.66 36.94 31.61
C ILE A 160 -34.85 37.42 32.40
N ALA A 161 -34.90 38.73 32.68
CA ALA A 161 -36.04 39.35 33.37
C ALA A 161 -37.31 38.98 32.60
N THR A 162 -38.25 38.37 33.29
CA THR A 162 -39.53 37.88 32.73
C THR A 162 -40.65 38.88 32.83
N SER A 163 -40.40 40.02 33.51
CA SER A 163 -41.31 41.13 33.57
C SER A 163 -40.58 42.48 33.69
N GLU A 164 -41.22 43.59 33.26
CA GLU A 164 -40.69 44.95 33.33
C GLU A 164 -40.29 45.39 34.72
N ASN A 165 -40.86 44.77 35.78
CA ASN A 165 -40.59 45.13 37.16
C ASN A 165 -39.31 44.53 37.75
N GLU A 166 -38.64 43.65 37.02
CA GLU A 166 -37.34 43.01 37.42
C GLU A 166 -36.13 43.75 36.90
N VAL A 167 -36.32 44.78 36.08
CA VAL A 167 -35.20 45.52 35.43
C VAL A 167 -34.67 46.68 36.30
N ASP A 168 -35.41 47.13 37.31
CA ASP A 168 -35.06 48.26 38.16
C ASP A 168 -34.69 47.86 39.63
N ALA A 169 -34.20 46.58 39.80
CA ALA A 169 -33.79 46.09 41.12
C ALA A 169 -32.31 45.86 41.22
#